data_9b51b69531736feaeb36db5791e7b64d
#
_entry.id   9b51b69531736feaeb36db5791e7b64d
#
_cell.length_a   1.000
_cell.length_b   1.000
_cell.length_c   1.000
_cell.angle_alpha   90.00
_cell.angle_beta   90.00
_cell.angle_gamma   90.00
#
_symmetry.space_group_name_H-M   'P 1'
#
loop_
_entity.id
_entity.type
_entity.pdbx_description
1 polymer ?
#
loop_
_entity_poly.entity_id
_entity_poly.type
_entity_poly.pdbx_seq_one_letter_code
_entity_poly.pdbx_strand_id
1 'polypeptide(L)'
;NSERKKDESMNVVENQIKCVVAVDSITQVGESPIWDYKYNRLLWIDTQGSLFIYTPQDGKNREVKLDRMIGTVVPYKKDTVLVGLQDGIYEMSLTTKELKFIADPEGRDAGNRYNDGKCDAEGRLWIGSMDKDCTPLKAGFFLVNPDGSSKSILKEVTISNGVIWSPDNSKMFYQDTPTRNITAFDFDKERGEISNRQEIIHLPDSLGTPDGNTIDEEGMVWVANWDAACVTRWNPYTGVLLQRIDVPALNVTAVAFGGENLEDLYITTASLYMPEDKASNYPQAGKLFVVKPGVRGIKCNYWK
;
A
#
# COMPACT_ATOMS: atom_id res chain seq x y z
N ASN A 1 38.69 10.31 -2.86
CA ASN A 1 38.25 11.12 -1.68
C ASN A 1 36.78 11.48 -1.67
N SER A 2 36.07 11.47 -2.83
CA SER A 2 34.62 11.76 -2.86
C SER A 2 33.74 10.54 -2.66
N GLU A 3 34.23 9.36 -2.97
CA GLU A 3 33.50 8.10 -2.80
C GLU A 3 33.42 7.65 -1.33
N ARG A 4 34.48 7.88 -0.55
CA ARG A 4 34.45 7.59 0.90
C ARG A 4 33.49 8.48 1.70
N LYS A 5 33.29 9.73 1.29
CA LYS A 5 32.36 10.63 1.97
C LYS A 5 30.88 10.33 1.68
N LYS A 6 30.55 9.70 0.54
CA LYS A 6 29.20 9.25 0.24
C LYS A 6 28.79 8.02 1.06
N ASP A 7 29.73 7.11 1.31
CA ASP A 7 29.49 5.91 2.10
C ASP A 7 29.29 6.20 3.58
N GLU A 8 30.03 7.16 4.14
CA GLU A 8 29.90 7.54 5.55
C GLU A 8 28.59 8.26 5.86
N SER A 9 28.04 9.05 4.92
CA SER A 9 26.75 9.75 5.12
C SER A 9 25.55 8.81 5.03
N MET A 10 25.59 7.76 4.21
CA MET A 10 24.54 6.75 4.12
C MET A 10 24.52 5.85 5.38
N ASN A 11 25.67 5.48 5.92
CA ASN A 11 25.77 4.68 7.13
C ASN A 11 25.20 5.37 8.38
N VAL A 12 25.24 6.69 8.46
CA VAL A 12 24.76 7.47 9.62
C VAL A 12 23.23 7.52 9.65
N VAL A 13 22.56 7.54 8.50
CA VAL A 13 21.07 7.57 8.41
C VAL A 13 20.48 6.18 8.68
N GLU A 14 21.12 5.10 8.24
CA GLU A 14 20.65 3.72 8.43
C GLU A 14 20.67 3.27 9.91
N ASN A 15 21.55 3.80 10.75
CA ASN A 15 21.75 3.35 12.13
C ASN A 15 20.87 4.04 13.19
N GLN A 16 20.09 5.06 12.85
CA GLN A 16 19.40 5.91 13.84
C GLN A 16 17.90 5.63 14.00
N ILE A 17 17.24 4.93 13.04
CA ILE A 17 15.80 4.75 13.03
C ILE A 17 15.47 3.27 13.07
N LYS A 18 14.76 2.83 14.12
CA LYS A 18 14.33 1.44 14.29
C LYS A 18 12.83 1.33 14.33
N CYS A 19 12.30 0.36 13.60
CA CYS A 19 10.91 -0.04 13.69
C CYS A 19 10.63 -0.71 15.04
N VAL A 20 9.47 -0.42 15.60
CA VAL A 20 8.93 -1.15 16.74
C VAL A 20 7.63 -1.83 16.34
N VAL A 21 7.25 -2.88 17.08
CA VAL A 21 6.00 -3.59 16.85
C VAL A 21 4.84 -2.73 17.36
N ALA A 22 3.88 -2.42 16.48
CA ALA A 22 2.63 -1.76 16.85
C ALA A 22 1.56 -2.79 17.22
N VAL A 23 1.44 -3.87 16.45
CA VAL A 23 0.51 -4.97 16.72
C VAL A 23 1.28 -6.29 16.65
N ASP A 24 1.23 -7.06 17.74
CA ASP A 24 2.01 -8.28 17.91
C ASP A 24 1.42 -9.50 17.19
N SER A 25 0.18 -9.43 16.76
CA SER A 25 -0.47 -10.51 16.01
C SER A 25 0.19 -10.69 14.64
N ILE A 26 0.37 -11.96 14.25
CA ILE A 26 1.01 -12.32 12.98
C ILE A 26 -0.05 -12.51 11.92
N THR A 27 0.02 -11.68 10.85
CA THR A 27 -0.77 -11.88 9.64
C THR A 27 -0.08 -12.86 8.71
N GLN A 28 -0.84 -13.46 7.80
CA GLN A 28 -0.27 -14.21 6.69
C GLN A 28 0.27 -13.26 5.62
N VAL A 29 -0.54 -12.31 5.18
CA VAL A 29 -0.12 -11.22 4.28
C VAL A 29 -0.82 -9.94 4.75
N GLY A 30 -0.19 -9.21 5.65
CA GLY A 30 -0.67 -7.89 6.07
C GLY A 30 -0.55 -6.92 4.91
N GLU A 31 -1.55 -6.04 4.73
CA GLU A 31 -1.64 -5.16 3.57
C GLU A 31 -2.53 -3.94 3.82
N SER A 32 -2.54 -3.04 2.84
CA SER A 32 -3.48 -1.91 2.73
C SER A 32 -3.65 -1.09 4.01
N PRO A 33 -2.55 -0.67 4.67
CA PRO A 33 -2.68 0.24 5.80
C PRO A 33 -3.12 1.61 5.30
N ILE A 34 -4.06 2.21 6.01
CA ILE A 34 -4.52 3.56 5.71
C ILE A 34 -5.03 4.23 6.99
N TRP A 35 -4.56 5.46 7.24
CA TRP A 35 -4.94 6.20 8.42
C TRP A 35 -6.27 6.93 8.19
N ASP A 36 -7.30 6.47 8.87
CA ASP A 36 -8.63 7.07 8.89
C ASP A 36 -8.62 8.20 9.93
N TYR A 37 -8.18 9.38 9.50
CA TYR A 37 -7.92 10.50 10.39
C TYR A 37 -9.17 11.07 11.07
N LYS A 38 -10.35 10.89 10.48
CA LYS A 38 -11.61 11.37 11.09
C LYS A 38 -11.95 10.61 12.36
N TYR A 39 -11.47 9.38 12.50
CA TYR A 39 -11.75 8.50 13.64
C TYR A 39 -10.50 8.03 14.38
N ASN A 40 -9.34 8.59 14.08
CA ASN A 40 -8.05 8.31 14.73
C ASN A 40 -7.76 6.81 14.84
N ARG A 41 -7.84 6.12 13.71
CA ARG A 41 -7.63 4.68 13.60
C ARG A 41 -6.89 4.32 12.33
N LEU A 42 -6.11 3.24 12.40
CA LEU A 42 -5.52 2.62 11.23
C LEU A 42 -6.43 1.48 10.76
N LEU A 43 -6.89 1.56 9.51
CA LEU A 43 -7.51 0.44 8.83
C LEU A 43 -6.41 -0.33 8.11
N TRP A 44 -6.43 -1.65 8.20
CA TRP A 44 -5.49 -2.51 7.49
C TRP A 44 -6.08 -3.90 7.36
N ILE A 45 -5.43 -4.80 6.63
CA ILE A 45 -6.01 -6.09 6.28
C ILE A 45 -4.96 -7.21 6.39
N ASP A 46 -5.46 -8.44 6.48
CA ASP A 46 -4.77 -9.64 6.02
C ASP A 46 -5.48 -10.10 4.75
N THR A 47 -4.75 -10.24 3.65
CA THR A 47 -5.34 -10.57 2.35
C THR A 47 -6.07 -11.91 2.36
N GLN A 48 -5.75 -12.79 3.32
CA GLN A 48 -6.39 -14.10 3.46
C GLN A 48 -7.83 -14.02 3.98
N GLY A 49 -8.29 -12.87 4.45
CA GLY A 49 -9.69 -12.66 4.79
C GLY A 49 -9.94 -11.99 6.13
N SER A 50 -9.15 -10.99 6.52
CA SER A 50 -9.41 -10.19 7.72
C SER A 50 -9.24 -8.70 7.45
N LEU A 51 -10.13 -7.91 8.03
CA LEU A 51 -9.99 -6.47 8.11
C LEU A 51 -9.71 -6.10 9.57
N PHE A 52 -8.73 -5.24 9.79
CA PHE A 52 -8.34 -4.80 11.13
C PHE A 52 -8.59 -3.32 11.33
N ILE A 53 -8.95 -2.98 12.55
CA ILE A 53 -9.11 -1.60 13.02
C ILE A 53 -8.19 -1.43 14.22
N TYR A 54 -7.08 -0.73 14.01
CA TYR A 54 -6.10 -0.47 15.07
C TYR A 54 -6.26 0.94 15.61
N THR A 55 -6.43 1.05 16.92
CA THR A 55 -6.57 2.31 17.64
C THR A 55 -5.33 2.49 18.53
N PRO A 56 -4.36 3.32 18.11
CA PRO A 56 -3.11 3.47 18.86
C PRO A 56 -3.29 4.01 20.27
N GLN A 57 -4.35 4.81 20.49
CA GLN A 57 -4.62 5.44 21.78
C GLN A 57 -4.85 4.43 22.91
N ASP A 58 -5.49 3.29 22.62
CA ASP A 58 -5.73 2.21 23.59
C ASP A 58 -4.98 0.91 23.26
N GLY A 59 -4.25 0.89 22.15
CA GLY A 59 -3.49 -0.28 21.70
C GLY A 59 -4.32 -1.44 21.18
N LYS A 60 -5.63 -1.27 20.99
CA LYS A 60 -6.51 -2.34 20.52
C LYS A 60 -6.48 -2.49 19.03
N ASN A 61 -6.44 -3.73 18.58
CA ASN A 61 -6.56 -4.12 17.17
C ASN A 61 -7.75 -5.06 17.02
N ARG A 62 -8.87 -4.50 16.54
CA ARG A 62 -10.09 -5.27 16.32
C ARG A 62 -10.02 -6.00 14.99
N GLU A 63 -10.35 -7.28 14.97
CA GLU A 63 -10.42 -8.09 13.76
C GLU A 63 -11.87 -8.29 13.31
N VAL A 64 -12.12 -8.05 12.04
CA VAL A 64 -13.36 -8.39 11.35
C VAL A 64 -13.04 -9.48 10.34
N LYS A 65 -13.42 -10.73 10.66
CA LYS A 65 -13.16 -11.89 9.80
C LYS A 65 -14.15 -11.93 8.64
N LEU A 66 -13.62 -12.21 7.45
CA LEU A 66 -14.36 -12.29 6.21
C LEU A 66 -14.39 -13.73 5.69
N ASP A 67 -15.32 -14.01 4.80
CA ASP A 67 -15.49 -15.33 4.16
C ASP A 67 -14.69 -15.48 2.85
N ARG A 68 -13.92 -14.48 2.47
CA ARG A 68 -13.16 -14.43 1.22
C ARG A 68 -11.95 -13.52 1.35
N MET A 69 -11.06 -13.56 0.35
CA MET A 69 -9.89 -12.69 0.30
C MET A 69 -10.27 -11.22 0.13
N ILE A 70 -9.42 -10.35 0.68
CA ILE A 70 -9.54 -8.89 0.60
C ILE A 70 -8.20 -8.31 0.11
N GLY A 71 -8.25 -7.37 -0.82
CA GLY A 71 -7.06 -6.74 -1.40
C GLY A 71 -6.83 -5.32 -0.92
N THR A 72 -7.89 -4.62 -0.53
CA THR A 72 -7.77 -3.24 -0.05
C THR A 72 -8.94 -2.83 0.83
N VAL A 73 -8.70 -1.85 1.70
CA VAL A 73 -9.71 -1.14 2.45
C VAL A 73 -9.49 0.36 2.31
N VAL A 74 -10.58 1.11 2.11
CA VAL A 74 -10.56 2.57 1.99
C VAL A 74 -11.58 3.16 2.95
N PRO A 75 -11.22 4.22 3.69
CA PRO A 75 -12.15 4.84 4.64
C PRO A 75 -13.33 5.51 3.91
N TYR A 76 -14.48 5.47 4.56
CA TYR A 76 -15.72 6.08 4.08
C TYR A 76 -16.47 6.78 5.21
N LYS A 77 -17.11 6.02 6.08
CA LYS A 77 -17.86 6.50 7.26
C LYS A 77 -17.32 5.81 8.51
N LYS A 78 -17.89 6.15 9.68
CA LYS A 78 -17.45 5.56 10.93
C LYS A 78 -17.65 4.03 10.97
N ASP A 79 -18.80 3.54 10.53
CA ASP A 79 -19.14 2.10 10.55
C ASP A 79 -19.11 1.43 9.18
N THR A 80 -18.83 2.16 8.13
CA THR A 80 -18.84 1.63 6.76
C THR A 80 -17.54 1.99 6.06
N VAL A 81 -16.92 1.00 5.42
CA VAL A 81 -15.70 1.18 4.63
C VAL A 81 -15.93 0.66 3.22
N LEU A 82 -15.09 1.11 2.29
CA LEU A 82 -15.02 0.51 0.96
C LEU A 82 -13.98 -0.59 0.97
N VAL A 83 -14.30 -1.75 0.40
CA VAL A 83 -13.39 -2.90 0.31
C VAL A 83 -13.32 -3.42 -1.10
N GLY A 84 -12.12 -3.81 -1.52
CA GLY A 84 -11.88 -4.63 -2.71
C GLY A 84 -11.71 -6.07 -2.28
N LEU A 85 -12.74 -6.89 -2.49
CA LEU A 85 -12.72 -8.31 -2.18
C LEU A 85 -12.24 -9.10 -3.40
N GLN A 86 -12.13 -10.42 -3.27
CA GLN A 86 -11.68 -11.24 -4.39
C GLN A 86 -12.61 -11.19 -5.60
N ASP A 87 -13.90 -10.92 -5.41
CA ASP A 87 -14.94 -11.02 -6.42
C ASP A 87 -15.67 -9.71 -6.72
N GLY A 88 -15.24 -8.60 -6.15
CA GLY A 88 -15.89 -7.31 -6.41
C GLY A 88 -15.53 -6.24 -5.40
N ILE A 89 -16.06 -5.07 -5.65
CA ILE A 89 -15.88 -3.88 -4.82
C ILE A 89 -17.20 -3.62 -4.10
N TYR A 90 -17.13 -3.44 -2.78
CA TYR A 90 -18.29 -3.35 -1.89
C TYR A 90 -18.11 -2.25 -0.85
N GLU A 91 -19.20 -1.64 -0.44
CA GLU A 91 -19.28 -0.98 0.86
C GLU A 91 -19.63 -2.04 1.91
N MET A 92 -18.92 -2.06 3.03
CA MET A 92 -19.09 -3.06 4.08
C MET A 92 -19.31 -2.41 5.44
N SER A 93 -20.33 -2.88 6.18
CA SER A 93 -20.50 -2.52 7.58
C SER A 93 -19.44 -3.21 8.45
N LEU A 94 -18.74 -2.43 9.27
CA LEU A 94 -17.76 -2.96 10.21
C LEU A 94 -18.43 -3.72 11.38
N THR A 95 -19.70 -3.48 11.64
CA THR A 95 -20.44 -4.12 12.73
C THR A 95 -21.12 -5.39 12.25
N THR A 96 -21.90 -5.33 11.18
CA THR A 96 -22.74 -6.45 10.70
C THR A 96 -22.07 -7.28 9.59
N LYS A 97 -21.01 -6.75 8.98
CA LYS A 97 -20.37 -7.29 7.77
C LYS A 97 -21.27 -7.29 6.52
N GLU A 98 -22.41 -6.61 6.58
CA GLU A 98 -23.30 -6.49 5.43
C GLU A 98 -22.56 -5.80 4.26
N LEU A 99 -22.71 -6.37 3.07
CA LEU A 99 -22.06 -5.92 1.86
C LEU A 99 -23.06 -5.26 0.92
N LYS A 100 -22.73 -4.07 0.43
CA LYS A 100 -23.43 -3.42 -0.68
C LYS A 100 -22.52 -3.44 -1.89
N PHE A 101 -22.93 -4.16 -2.95
CA PHE A 101 -22.16 -4.24 -4.19
C PHE A 101 -22.06 -2.88 -4.87
N ILE A 102 -20.86 -2.53 -5.31
CA ILE A 102 -20.56 -1.28 -6.03
C ILE A 102 -20.22 -1.56 -7.49
N ALA A 103 -19.20 -2.40 -7.74
CA ALA A 103 -18.72 -2.67 -9.08
C ALA A 103 -17.86 -3.94 -9.13
N ASP A 104 -17.72 -4.50 -10.34
CA ASP A 104 -16.77 -5.59 -10.62
C ASP A 104 -16.19 -5.39 -12.03
N PRO A 105 -15.27 -4.42 -12.20
CA PRO A 105 -14.69 -4.14 -13.53
C PRO A 105 -13.83 -5.28 -14.07
N GLU A 106 -13.30 -6.16 -13.22
CA GLU A 106 -12.52 -7.32 -13.64
C GLU A 106 -13.39 -8.41 -14.28
N GLY A 107 -14.63 -8.57 -13.79
CA GLY A 107 -15.54 -9.66 -14.22
C GLY A 107 -15.28 -10.97 -13.49
N ARG A 108 -16.34 -11.76 -13.27
CA ARG A 108 -16.31 -12.96 -12.41
C ARG A 108 -15.49 -14.12 -12.96
N ASP A 109 -15.34 -14.20 -14.28
CA ASP A 109 -14.72 -15.35 -14.95
C ASP A 109 -13.22 -15.15 -15.20
N ALA A 110 -12.64 -14.04 -14.77
CA ALA A 110 -11.25 -13.70 -15.08
C ALA A 110 -10.19 -14.51 -14.30
N GLY A 111 -10.57 -15.20 -13.21
CA GLY A 111 -9.62 -15.90 -12.34
C GLY A 111 -8.74 -14.95 -11.50
N ASN A 112 -8.96 -13.66 -11.62
CA ASN A 112 -8.26 -12.63 -10.89
C ASN A 112 -8.99 -12.27 -9.59
N ARG A 113 -8.25 -11.66 -8.65
CA ARG A 113 -8.80 -11.00 -7.48
C ARG A 113 -8.38 -9.55 -7.44
N TYR A 114 -9.13 -8.72 -6.72
CA TYR A 114 -8.69 -7.35 -6.48
C TYR A 114 -7.52 -7.33 -5.51
N ASN A 115 -6.65 -6.37 -5.71
CA ASN A 115 -5.45 -6.14 -4.92
C ASN A 115 -5.45 -4.69 -4.42
N ASP A 116 -4.30 -4.03 -4.37
CA ASP A 116 -4.15 -2.70 -3.79
C ASP A 116 -4.97 -1.63 -4.54
N GLY A 117 -5.45 -0.66 -3.78
CA GLY A 117 -6.20 0.47 -4.30
C GLY A 117 -6.35 1.58 -3.28
N LYS A 118 -6.58 2.79 -3.77
CA LYS A 118 -6.83 3.99 -2.95
C LYS A 118 -7.78 4.94 -3.67
N CYS A 119 -8.41 5.82 -2.91
CA CYS A 119 -9.21 6.89 -3.48
C CYS A 119 -8.37 8.12 -3.83
N ASP A 120 -8.72 8.78 -4.92
CA ASP A 120 -8.19 10.08 -5.27
C ASP A 120 -8.92 11.21 -4.51
N ALA A 121 -8.48 12.46 -4.72
CA ALA A 121 -9.03 13.61 -4.01
C ALA A 121 -10.51 13.90 -4.33
N GLU A 122 -11.02 13.39 -5.43
CA GLU A 122 -12.43 13.48 -5.81
C GLU A 122 -13.26 12.29 -5.30
N GLY A 123 -12.66 11.36 -4.56
CA GLY A 123 -13.33 10.22 -3.96
C GLY A 123 -13.60 9.06 -4.91
N ARG A 124 -12.90 8.99 -6.03
CA ARG A 124 -12.93 7.84 -6.96
C ARG A 124 -11.92 6.80 -6.51
N LEU A 125 -12.29 5.53 -6.63
CA LEU A 125 -11.38 4.42 -6.31
C LEU A 125 -10.52 4.06 -7.53
N TRP A 126 -9.21 4.01 -7.34
CA TRP A 126 -8.25 3.45 -8.27
C TRP A 126 -7.76 2.13 -7.69
N ILE A 127 -8.05 1.03 -8.36
CA ILE A 127 -7.80 -0.31 -7.83
C ILE A 127 -7.31 -1.23 -8.93
N GLY A 128 -6.35 -2.07 -8.59
CA GLY A 128 -5.87 -3.09 -9.49
C GLY A 128 -6.27 -4.49 -9.08
N SER A 129 -5.84 -5.42 -9.90
CA SER A 129 -6.07 -6.84 -9.71
C SER A 129 -4.77 -7.64 -9.87
N MET A 130 -4.86 -8.91 -9.58
CA MET A 130 -3.83 -9.90 -9.86
C MET A 130 -4.48 -11.26 -10.10
N ASP A 131 -3.84 -12.09 -10.91
CA ASP A 131 -4.19 -13.48 -11.00
C ASP A 131 -3.78 -14.22 -9.72
N LYS A 132 -4.61 -15.15 -9.25
CA LYS A 132 -4.35 -15.91 -8.02
C LYS A 132 -3.03 -16.67 -8.06
N ASP A 133 -2.59 -17.08 -9.24
CA ASP A 133 -1.33 -17.76 -9.48
C ASP A 133 -0.21 -16.81 -9.95
N CYS A 134 -0.43 -15.51 -9.90
CA CYS A 134 0.49 -14.47 -10.36
C CYS A 134 0.88 -14.63 -11.83
N THR A 135 -0.03 -15.13 -12.68
CA THR A 135 0.21 -15.29 -14.11
C THR A 135 0.55 -13.94 -14.74
N PRO A 136 1.66 -13.83 -15.49
CA PRO A 136 2.05 -12.57 -16.07
C PRO A 136 1.01 -11.97 -17.03
N LEU A 137 0.85 -10.64 -16.94
CA LEU A 137 0.09 -9.80 -17.87
C LEU A 137 -1.43 -10.13 -17.95
N LYS A 138 -1.97 -10.80 -16.94
CA LYS A 138 -3.36 -11.26 -16.93
C LYS A 138 -4.30 -10.32 -16.17
N ALA A 139 -3.77 -9.35 -15.47
CA ALA A 139 -4.52 -8.46 -14.61
C ALA A 139 -4.67 -7.05 -15.19
N GLY A 140 -5.29 -6.15 -14.44
CA GLY A 140 -5.57 -4.79 -14.86
C GLY A 140 -5.56 -3.78 -13.72
N PHE A 141 -5.77 -2.54 -14.09
CA PHE A 141 -5.93 -1.40 -13.19
C PHE A 141 -7.16 -0.61 -13.62
N PHE A 142 -8.02 -0.26 -12.66
CA PHE A 142 -9.37 0.21 -12.92
C PHE A 142 -9.68 1.48 -12.13
N LEU A 143 -10.58 2.29 -12.68
CA LEU A 143 -11.21 3.42 -12.01
C LEU A 143 -12.65 3.04 -11.69
N VAL A 144 -13.08 3.25 -10.45
CA VAL A 144 -14.45 3.06 -10.00
C VAL A 144 -14.98 4.37 -9.46
N ASN A 145 -16.05 4.87 -10.06
CA ASN A 145 -16.70 6.10 -9.64
C ASN A 145 -17.69 5.85 -8.49
N PRO A 146 -18.00 6.87 -7.68
CA PRO A 146 -18.98 6.73 -6.59
C PRO A 146 -20.38 6.28 -7.01
N ASP A 147 -20.77 6.50 -8.26
CA ASP A 147 -22.04 6.01 -8.82
C ASP A 147 -22.02 4.53 -9.21
N GLY A 148 -20.89 3.84 -9.02
CA GLY A 148 -20.70 2.45 -9.38
C GLY A 148 -20.23 2.21 -10.82
N SER A 149 -20.16 3.25 -11.65
CA SER A 149 -19.57 3.11 -12.97
C SER A 149 -18.06 2.88 -12.87
N SER A 150 -17.50 2.14 -13.81
CA SER A 150 -16.10 1.78 -13.83
C SER A 150 -15.53 1.76 -15.22
N LYS A 151 -14.20 1.86 -15.32
CA LYS A 151 -13.49 1.69 -16.58
C LYS A 151 -12.11 1.07 -16.37
N SER A 152 -11.63 0.36 -17.38
CA SER A 152 -10.27 -0.14 -17.44
C SER A 152 -9.31 0.99 -17.76
N ILE A 153 -8.27 1.15 -16.96
CA ILE A 153 -7.23 2.18 -17.14
C ILE A 153 -5.97 1.57 -17.73
N LEU A 154 -5.47 0.49 -17.14
CA LEU A 154 -4.30 -0.24 -17.62
C LEU A 154 -4.66 -1.70 -17.82
N LYS A 155 -4.18 -2.27 -18.93
CA LYS A 155 -4.26 -3.70 -19.24
C LYS A 155 -2.87 -4.32 -19.14
N GLU A 156 -2.82 -5.64 -19.18
CA GLU A 156 -1.56 -6.39 -19.18
C GLU A 156 -0.71 -6.07 -17.93
N VAL A 157 -1.36 -5.95 -16.79
CA VAL A 157 -0.74 -5.82 -15.48
C VAL A 157 -0.56 -7.21 -14.89
N THR A 158 0.48 -7.43 -14.12
CA THR A 158 0.74 -8.73 -13.49
C THR A 158 0.28 -8.75 -12.04
N ILE A 159 0.83 -7.88 -11.19
CA ILE A 159 0.44 -7.72 -9.79
C ILE A 159 0.32 -6.23 -9.52
N SER A 160 -0.88 -5.70 -9.66
CA SER A 160 -1.14 -4.29 -9.44
C SER A 160 -0.98 -3.96 -7.96
N ASN A 161 -0.15 -2.97 -7.69
CA ASN A 161 0.16 -2.55 -6.34
C ASN A 161 0.13 -1.02 -6.22
N GLY A 162 0.92 -0.46 -5.32
CA GLY A 162 0.90 0.90 -4.87
C GLY A 162 0.38 1.95 -5.84
N VAL A 163 -0.56 2.73 -5.39
CA VAL A 163 -1.05 3.93 -6.06
C VAL A 163 -1.12 5.08 -5.07
N ILE A 164 -0.55 6.22 -5.43
CA ILE A 164 -0.55 7.42 -4.58
C ILE A 164 -0.38 8.67 -5.45
N TRP A 165 -0.87 9.79 -4.98
CA TRP A 165 -0.80 11.07 -5.70
C TRP A 165 0.16 12.01 -5.00
N SER A 166 0.81 12.88 -5.79
CA SER A 166 1.58 13.98 -5.24
C SER A 166 0.69 14.92 -4.41
N PRO A 167 1.25 15.66 -3.44
CA PRO A 167 0.45 16.55 -2.59
C PRO A 167 -0.39 17.57 -3.36
N ASP A 168 0.07 18.02 -4.51
CA ASP A 168 -0.65 18.95 -5.40
C ASP A 168 -1.60 18.27 -6.39
N ASN A 169 -1.70 16.94 -6.35
CA ASN A 169 -2.52 16.13 -7.26
C ASN A 169 -2.14 16.23 -8.74
N SER A 170 -0.94 16.67 -9.07
CA SER A 170 -0.49 16.76 -10.47
C SER A 170 0.11 15.47 -11.01
N LYS A 171 0.54 14.57 -10.13
CA LYS A 171 1.16 13.29 -10.46
C LYS A 171 0.48 12.13 -9.75
N MET A 172 0.45 10.98 -10.42
CA MET A 172 0.10 9.70 -9.82
C MET A 172 1.30 8.76 -9.93
N PHE A 173 1.64 8.11 -8.82
CA PHE A 173 2.72 7.12 -8.78
C PHE A 173 2.11 5.73 -8.62
N TYR A 174 2.63 4.77 -9.39
CA TYR A 174 2.02 3.45 -9.52
C TYR A 174 3.08 2.36 -9.65
N GLN A 175 2.77 1.18 -9.17
CA GLN A 175 3.66 0.01 -9.23
C GLN A 175 2.93 -1.24 -9.71
N ASP A 176 3.48 -1.87 -10.74
CA ASP A 176 3.22 -3.27 -11.09
C ASP A 176 4.44 -4.06 -10.61
N THR A 177 4.28 -4.81 -9.53
CA THR A 177 5.37 -5.35 -8.73
C THR A 177 6.47 -6.06 -9.53
N PRO A 178 6.18 -7.01 -10.45
CA PRO A 178 7.25 -7.74 -11.15
C PRO A 178 8.07 -6.88 -12.11
N THR A 179 7.59 -5.72 -12.51
CA THR A 179 8.35 -4.79 -13.36
C THR A 179 9.54 -4.18 -12.64
N ARG A 180 9.47 -4.10 -11.30
CA ARG A 180 10.44 -3.45 -10.43
C ARG A 180 10.54 -1.95 -10.67
N ASN A 181 9.56 -1.38 -11.34
CA ASN A 181 9.48 0.04 -11.65
C ASN A 181 8.57 0.79 -10.68
N ILE A 182 8.94 2.04 -10.41
CA ILE A 182 8.01 3.05 -9.92
C ILE A 182 7.66 3.90 -11.13
N THR A 183 6.39 3.92 -11.47
CA THR A 183 5.85 4.59 -12.65
C THR A 183 5.18 5.89 -12.25
N ALA A 184 5.41 6.96 -12.98
CA ALA A 184 4.73 8.24 -12.81
C ALA A 184 3.83 8.52 -14.02
N PHE A 185 2.67 9.09 -13.71
CA PHE A 185 1.74 9.62 -14.70
C PHE A 185 1.44 11.07 -14.35
N ASP A 186 1.16 11.88 -15.35
CA ASP A 186 0.45 13.14 -15.15
C ASP A 186 -0.99 12.81 -14.77
N PHE A 187 -1.53 13.53 -13.80
CA PHE A 187 -2.86 13.30 -13.26
C PHE A 187 -3.77 14.50 -13.42
N ASP A 188 -4.90 14.31 -14.08
CA ASP A 188 -5.98 15.29 -14.15
C ASP A 188 -7.00 14.95 -13.04
N LYS A 189 -6.92 15.67 -11.93
CA LYS A 189 -7.75 15.47 -10.76
C LYS A 189 -9.24 15.65 -11.07
N GLU A 190 -9.60 16.61 -11.89
CA GLU A 190 -11.00 16.93 -12.19
C GLU A 190 -11.63 15.84 -13.06
N ARG A 191 -10.92 15.38 -14.08
CA ARG A 191 -11.40 14.36 -15.01
C ARG A 191 -11.18 12.94 -14.56
N GLY A 192 -10.23 12.71 -13.63
CA GLY A 192 -9.82 11.36 -13.26
C GLY A 192 -9.12 10.63 -14.41
N GLU A 193 -8.19 11.31 -15.05
CA GLU A 193 -7.44 10.79 -16.19
C GLU A 193 -5.94 10.83 -15.94
N ILE A 194 -5.24 9.84 -16.48
CA ILE A 194 -3.77 9.77 -16.44
C ILE A 194 -3.19 9.85 -17.85
N SER A 195 -1.97 10.40 -17.94
CA SER A 195 -1.24 10.57 -19.19
C SER A 195 0.27 10.60 -18.95
N ASN A 196 1.06 10.64 -20.02
CA ASN A 196 2.52 10.80 -19.97
C ASN A 196 3.20 9.78 -19.04
N ARG A 197 2.98 8.48 -19.29
CA ARG A 197 3.61 7.40 -18.53
C ARG A 197 5.12 7.49 -18.58
N GLN A 198 5.78 7.49 -17.43
CA GLN A 198 7.23 7.46 -17.27
C GLN A 198 7.65 6.47 -16.22
N GLU A 199 8.60 5.60 -16.55
CA GLU A 199 9.27 4.72 -15.57
C GLU A 199 10.38 5.54 -14.91
N ILE A 200 10.11 6.07 -13.71
CA ILE A 200 11.02 7.05 -13.06
C ILE A 200 12.09 6.40 -12.21
N ILE A 201 11.83 5.20 -11.68
CA ILE A 201 12.76 4.46 -10.84
C ILE A 201 12.63 2.99 -11.19
N HIS A 202 13.78 2.33 -11.37
CA HIS A 202 13.89 0.87 -11.47
C HIS A 202 14.67 0.36 -10.28
N LEU A 203 14.05 -0.51 -9.45
CA LEU A 203 14.70 -1.02 -8.26
C LEU A 203 15.86 -1.96 -8.62
N PRO A 204 17.04 -1.80 -8.02
CA PRO A 204 18.10 -2.80 -8.12
C PRO A 204 17.69 -4.09 -7.42
N ASP A 205 18.34 -5.22 -7.77
CA ASP A 205 18.04 -6.54 -7.22
C ASP A 205 18.10 -6.57 -5.68
N SER A 206 19.00 -5.81 -5.09
CA SER A 206 19.20 -5.73 -3.64
C SER A 206 18.00 -5.11 -2.88
N LEU A 207 17.12 -4.42 -3.59
CA LEU A 207 15.93 -3.79 -3.00
C LEU A 207 14.64 -4.54 -3.30
N GLY A 208 14.72 -5.76 -3.81
CA GLY A 208 13.56 -6.61 -4.06
C GLY A 208 12.59 -6.03 -5.08
N THR A 209 11.31 -6.15 -4.82
CA THR A 209 10.25 -5.67 -5.70
C THR A 209 9.34 -4.68 -4.98
N PRO A 210 8.85 -3.62 -5.67
CA PRO A 210 7.99 -2.63 -5.04
C PRO A 210 6.58 -3.19 -4.83
N ASP A 211 6.06 -3.06 -3.61
CA ASP A 211 4.71 -3.47 -3.24
C ASP A 211 3.85 -2.20 -3.00
N GLY A 212 3.35 -1.95 -1.81
CA GLY A 212 2.59 -0.76 -1.51
C GLY A 212 3.43 0.51 -1.39
N ASN A 213 2.80 1.65 -1.52
CA ASN A 213 3.46 2.96 -1.44
C ASN A 213 2.65 3.97 -0.64
N THR A 214 3.30 5.07 -0.28
CA THR A 214 2.65 6.27 0.23
C THR A 214 3.48 7.50 -0.14
N ILE A 215 2.99 8.67 0.24
CA ILE A 215 3.61 9.96 -0.07
C ILE A 215 3.78 10.76 1.23
N ASP A 216 4.86 11.54 1.35
CA ASP A 216 5.00 12.49 2.44
C ASP A 216 4.68 13.92 2.02
N GLU A 217 4.66 14.84 2.99
CA GLU A 217 4.31 16.24 2.72
C GLU A 217 5.32 16.97 1.82
N GLU A 218 6.54 16.44 1.71
CA GLU A 218 7.57 16.98 0.82
C GLU A 218 7.43 16.43 -0.61
N GLY A 219 6.46 15.53 -0.85
CA GLY A 219 6.22 14.93 -2.16
C GLY A 219 7.12 13.75 -2.48
N MET A 220 7.83 13.20 -1.48
CA MET A 220 8.70 12.03 -1.67
C MET A 220 7.89 10.75 -1.55
N VAL A 221 8.20 9.78 -2.41
CA VAL A 221 7.48 8.48 -2.46
C VAL A 221 8.15 7.48 -1.52
N TRP A 222 7.35 6.85 -0.70
CA TRP A 222 7.75 5.76 0.19
C TRP A 222 7.25 4.44 -0.38
N VAL A 223 8.12 3.45 -0.44
CA VAL A 223 7.85 2.14 -1.06
C VAL A 223 8.19 1.03 -0.08
N ALA A 224 7.27 0.07 0.07
CA ALA A 224 7.54 -1.18 0.74
C ALA A 224 8.27 -2.12 -0.22
N ASN A 225 9.35 -2.73 0.25
CA ASN A 225 10.22 -3.56 -0.58
C ASN A 225 10.03 -5.03 -0.21
N TRP A 226 9.27 -5.76 -1.03
CA TRP A 226 9.08 -7.19 -0.90
C TRP A 226 10.41 -7.92 -1.14
N ASP A 227 10.72 -8.92 -0.31
CA ASP A 227 11.96 -9.72 -0.38
C ASP A 227 13.25 -8.93 -0.07
N ALA A 228 13.14 -7.76 0.56
CA ALA A 228 14.32 -6.95 0.86
C ALA A 228 14.36 -6.43 2.30
N ALA A 229 13.37 -6.75 3.13
CA ALA A 229 13.31 -6.41 4.55
C ALA A 229 13.51 -4.91 4.82
N CYS A 230 12.93 -4.06 3.99
CA CYS A 230 13.08 -2.62 4.15
C CYS A 230 11.95 -1.82 3.52
N VAL A 231 11.90 -0.55 3.91
CA VAL A 231 11.13 0.51 3.26
C VAL A 231 12.11 1.53 2.71
N THR A 232 11.84 2.06 1.53
CA THR A 232 12.71 3.04 0.86
C THR A 232 11.93 4.32 0.54
N ARG A 233 12.61 5.45 0.69
CA ARG A 233 12.11 6.79 0.37
C ARG A 233 12.83 7.35 -0.84
N TRP A 234 12.08 7.82 -1.83
CA TRP A 234 12.61 8.24 -3.11
C TRP A 234 12.16 9.65 -3.47
N ASN A 235 13.07 10.42 -4.08
CA ASN A 235 12.69 11.63 -4.79
C ASN A 235 12.18 11.20 -6.18
N PRO A 236 10.88 11.35 -6.47
CA PRO A 236 10.32 10.86 -7.74
C PRO A 236 10.70 11.73 -8.94
N TYR A 237 11.28 12.90 -8.72
CA TYR A 237 11.69 13.80 -9.78
C TYR A 237 13.15 13.62 -10.20
N THR A 238 13.99 13.16 -9.28
CA THR A 238 15.42 12.93 -9.54
C THR A 238 15.79 11.45 -9.61
N GLY A 239 14.91 10.56 -9.10
CA GLY A 239 15.19 9.14 -8.99
C GLY A 239 16.16 8.77 -7.86
N VAL A 240 16.48 9.72 -6.98
CA VAL A 240 17.46 9.50 -5.90
C VAL A 240 16.81 8.81 -4.70
N LEU A 241 17.46 7.74 -4.22
CA LEU A 241 17.12 7.10 -2.95
C LEU A 241 17.56 8.02 -1.80
N LEU A 242 16.59 8.44 -0.98
CA LEU A 242 16.83 9.40 0.10
C LEU A 242 17.00 8.73 1.47
N GLN A 243 16.29 7.63 1.72
CA GLN A 243 16.29 6.97 3.02
C GLN A 243 15.92 5.50 2.86
N ARG A 244 16.54 4.65 3.68
CA ARG A 244 16.17 3.25 3.84
C ARG A 244 15.90 2.98 5.31
N ILE A 245 14.81 2.30 5.61
CA ILE A 245 14.46 1.84 6.95
C ILE A 245 14.39 0.32 6.94
N ASP A 246 15.24 -0.33 7.72
CA ASP A 246 15.22 -1.78 7.86
C ASP A 246 14.01 -2.22 8.70
N VAL A 247 13.38 -3.29 8.27
CA VAL A 247 12.20 -3.89 8.91
C VAL A 247 12.53 -5.34 9.27
N PRO A 248 12.21 -5.80 10.49
CA PRO A 248 12.53 -7.18 10.89
C PRO A 248 11.51 -8.19 10.32
N ALA A 249 11.25 -8.10 9.02
CA ALA A 249 10.42 -8.99 8.23
C ALA A 249 10.92 -8.96 6.78
N LEU A 250 11.11 -10.13 6.17
CA LEU A 250 11.64 -10.19 4.79
C LEU A 250 10.69 -9.53 3.80
N ASN A 251 9.41 -9.89 3.85
CA ASN A 251 8.40 -9.42 2.92
C ASN A 251 7.64 -8.24 3.52
N VAL A 252 8.10 -7.04 3.19
CA VAL A 252 7.46 -5.78 3.56
C VAL A 252 6.45 -5.43 2.47
N THR A 253 5.20 -5.20 2.85
CA THR A 253 4.08 -5.21 1.91
C THR A 253 3.50 -3.84 1.61
N ALA A 254 3.33 -2.97 2.63
CA ALA A 254 2.76 -1.65 2.42
C ALA A 254 3.11 -0.69 3.55
N VAL A 255 2.87 0.59 3.31
CA VAL A 255 3.20 1.69 4.22
C VAL A 255 2.09 2.73 4.24
N ALA A 256 1.90 3.37 5.40
CA ALA A 256 0.99 4.50 5.54
C ALA A 256 1.41 5.40 6.70
N PHE A 257 1.35 6.70 6.49
CA PHE A 257 1.52 7.66 7.57
C PHE A 257 0.24 7.76 8.38
N GLY A 258 0.36 7.77 9.69
CA GLY A 258 -0.74 7.88 10.62
C GLY A 258 -0.35 8.60 11.91
N GLY A 259 -1.24 8.52 12.89
CA GLY A 259 -1.12 9.27 14.13
C GLY A 259 -1.72 10.67 14.02
N GLU A 260 -1.82 11.35 15.14
CA GLU A 260 -2.47 12.68 15.22
C GLU A 260 -1.84 13.70 14.28
N ASN A 261 -0.52 13.67 14.13
CA ASN A 261 0.25 14.61 13.31
C ASN A 261 0.81 13.97 12.03
N LEU A 262 0.37 12.75 11.67
CA LEU A 262 0.87 12.01 10.51
C LEU A 262 2.40 11.79 10.50
N GLU A 263 2.98 11.64 11.68
CA GLU A 263 4.42 11.45 11.86
C GLU A 263 4.83 9.98 11.99
N ASP A 264 3.85 9.11 12.21
CA ASP A 264 4.07 7.67 12.39
C ASP A 264 3.91 6.94 11.06
N LEU A 265 4.98 6.29 10.61
CA LEU A 265 4.92 5.43 9.44
C LEU A 265 4.59 4.02 9.88
N TYR A 266 3.38 3.55 9.55
CA TYR A 266 2.94 2.17 9.76
C TYR A 266 3.39 1.31 8.59
N ILE A 267 3.84 0.10 8.91
CA ILE A 267 4.43 -0.82 7.93
C ILE A 267 3.82 -2.20 8.11
N THR A 268 3.15 -2.70 7.09
CA THR A 268 2.62 -4.06 7.07
C THR A 268 3.63 -5.03 6.49
N THR A 269 3.54 -6.29 6.90
CA THR A 269 4.47 -7.35 6.51
C THR A 269 3.73 -8.67 6.32
N ALA A 270 4.38 -9.63 5.67
CA ALA A 270 3.84 -10.97 5.43
C ALA A 270 4.68 -12.04 6.10
N SER A 271 4.03 -13.04 6.68
CA SER A 271 4.69 -14.26 7.18
C SER A 271 4.75 -15.36 6.11
N LEU A 272 3.87 -15.32 5.11
CA LEU A 272 3.88 -16.25 3.98
C LEU A 272 4.94 -15.90 2.93
N TYR A 273 5.20 -16.84 2.04
CA TYR A 273 6.04 -16.68 0.84
C TYR A 273 7.52 -16.41 1.13
N MET A 274 7.99 -16.77 2.31
CA MET A 274 9.43 -16.78 2.60
C MET A 274 10.03 -18.14 2.24
N PRO A 275 11.25 -18.16 1.67
CA PRO A 275 12.03 -19.39 1.58
C PRO A 275 12.26 -20.00 2.98
N GLU A 276 12.21 -21.33 3.08
CA GLU A 276 12.34 -22.04 4.37
C GLU A 276 13.66 -21.71 5.10
N ASP A 277 14.75 -21.55 4.36
CA ASP A 277 16.06 -21.20 4.90
C ASP A 277 16.14 -19.77 5.47
N LYS A 278 15.20 -18.89 5.09
CA LYS A 278 15.14 -17.50 5.57
C LYS A 278 14.12 -17.29 6.69
N ALA A 279 13.12 -18.14 6.79
CA ALA A 279 12.00 -17.94 7.72
C ALA A 279 12.45 -17.82 9.19
N SER A 280 13.45 -18.59 9.60
CA SER A 280 13.98 -18.54 10.98
C SER A 280 14.67 -17.22 11.33
N ASN A 281 15.12 -16.46 10.34
CA ASN A 281 15.74 -15.14 10.53
C ASN A 281 14.73 -14.03 10.78
N TYR A 282 13.43 -14.29 10.55
CA TYR A 282 12.38 -13.29 10.62
C TYR A 282 11.21 -13.75 11.51
N PRO A 283 11.44 -13.96 12.82
CA PRO A 283 10.37 -14.45 13.71
C PRO A 283 9.23 -13.46 13.91
N GLN A 284 9.43 -12.19 13.56
CA GLN A 284 8.41 -11.15 13.67
C GLN A 284 7.68 -10.86 12.34
N ALA A 285 7.98 -11.62 11.28
CA ALA A 285 7.30 -11.45 10.00
C ALA A 285 5.78 -11.62 10.15
N GLY A 286 5.01 -10.75 9.51
CA GLY A 286 3.55 -10.70 9.59
C GLY A 286 3.01 -9.71 10.62
N LYS A 287 3.84 -9.15 11.48
CA LYS A 287 3.42 -8.12 12.44
C LYS A 287 3.26 -6.75 11.76
N LEU A 288 2.51 -5.88 12.41
CA LEU A 288 2.44 -4.47 12.05
C LEU A 288 3.53 -3.72 12.80
N PHE A 289 4.35 -2.99 12.06
CA PHE A 289 5.43 -2.15 12.61
C PHE A 289 5.08 -0.67 12.51
N VAL A 290 5.77 0.13 13.31
CA VAL A 290 5.68 1.58 13.27
C VAL A 290 7.04 2.21 13.52
N VAL A 291 7.29 3.36 12.88
CA VAL A 291 8.52 4.13 13.01
C VAL A 291 8.22 5.61 12.79
N LYS A 292 9.00 6.49 13.41
CA LYS A 292 8.97 7.94 13.13
C LYS A 292 10.15 8.28 12.21
N PRO A 293 9.93 8.44 10.91
CA PRO A 293 11.03 8.62 9.95
C PRO A 293 11.59 10.05 9.91
N GLY A 294 10.98 11.00 10.60
CA GLY A 294 11.42 12.39 10.64
C GLY A 294 10.74 13.32 9.65
N VAL A 295 9.78 12.80 8.89
CA VAL A 295 8.89 13.57 8.01
C VAL A 295 7.44 13.17 8.28
N ARG A 296 6.50 14.01 7.87
CA ARG A 296 5.06 13.70 7.98
C ARG A 296 4.48 13.27 6.64
N GLY A 297 3.41 12.47 6.74
CA GLY A 297 2.54 12.21 5.62
C GLY A 297 1.51 13.30 5.39
N ILE A 298 0.60 13.02 4.48
CA ILE A 298 -0.58 13.85 4.21
C ILE A 298 -1.84 13.02 4.52
N LYS A 299 -2.96 13.71 4.71
CA LYS A 299 -4.24 13.04 4.95
C LYS A 299 -4.65 12.20 3.74
N CYS A 300 -5.16 11.00 4.00
CA CYS A 300 -5.73 10.17 2.94
C CYS A 300 -7.04 10.76 2.40
N ASN A 301 -7.46 10.26 1.25
CA ASN A 301 -8.75 10.57 0.66
C ASN A 301 -9.78 9.50 1.02
N TYR A 302 -11.05 9.91 1.03
CA TYR A 302 -12.19 9.04 1.37
C TYR A 302 -13.00 8.70 0.13
N TRP A 303 -13.60 7.52 0.15
CA TRP A 303 -14.69 7.17 -0.77
C TRP A 303 -15.86 8.13 -0.57
N LYS A 304 -16.48 8.57 -1.65
CA LYS A 304 -17.63 9.48 -1.64
C LYS A 304 -18.92 8.73 -2.09
#